data_083b347c70f597af269491d0e2d76eec
#
_entry.id   083b347c70f597af269491d0e2d76eec
#
_cell.length_a   1.000
_cell.length_b   1.000
_cell.length_c   1.000
_cell.angle_alpha   90.00
_cell.angle_beta   90.00
_cell.angle_gamma   90.00
#
_symmetry.space_group_name_H-M   'P 1'
#
loop_
_entity.id
_entity.type
_entity.pdbx_description
1 polymer ?
#
loop_
_entity_poly.entity_id
_entity_poly.type
_entity_poly.pdbx_seq_one_letter_code
_entity_poly.pdbx_strand_id
1 'polypeptide(L)'
;MLKNIKFKTSAFNIQGLLETDKKQIVLVGKSNVGKSSFINTLANRKQLAKVGSNPGKTKSINYYYVNDEFYLVDLPGYGYSNMTKKEKENTSNLINYYIENNEKISHIFFLVDIRHKPTENDRIMYEWLLSKSIPFTIIATKADKIGPVKKEENISVIRKTLFAKEDIIPFSSDKKINVDLIEHMINLINSDS
;
A
#
# COMPACT_ATOMS: atom_id res chain seq x y z
N MET A 1 -15.49 4.35 10.82
CA MET A 1 -15.71 4.62 9.38
C MET A 1 -14.86 5.82 8.99
N LEU A 2 -14.04 5.67 7.97
CA LEU A 2 -13.25 6.78 7.44
C LEU A 2 -14.16 7.70 6.63
N LYS A 3 -14.61 8.82 7.22
CA LYS A 3 -15.68 9.64 6.65
C LYS A 3 -15.19 10.68 5.65
N ASN A 4 -13.96 11.17 5.80
CA ASN A 4 -13.46 12.30 5.03
C ASN A 4 -12.02 12.05 4.61
N ILE A 5 -11.83 11.51 3.39
CA ILE A 5 -10.51 11.35 2.79
C ILE A 5 -10.38 12.34 1.65
N LYS A 6 -9.35 13.19 1.70
CA LYS A 6 -9.05 14.22 0.68
C LYS A 6 -7.64 14.05 0.17
N PHE A 7 -7.43 14.15 -1.15
CA PHE A 7 -6.09 14.29 -1.70
C PHE A 7 -5.45 15.58 -1.17
N LYS A 8 -4.23 15.49 -0.66
CA LYS A 8 -3.48 16.63 -0.13
C LYS A 8 -2.44 17.13 -1.11
N THR A 9 -1.49 16.28 -1.47
CA THR A 9 -0.36 16.65 -2.35
C THR A 9 0.34 15.41 -2.90
N SER A 10 1.25 15.62 -3.85
CA SER A 10 2.17 14.61 -4.38
C SER A 10 3.61 15.10 -4.29
N ALA A 11 4.51 14.24 -3.81
CA ALA A 11 5.95 14.46 -3.80
C ALA A 11 6.62 13.67 -4.92
N PHE A 12 7.36 14.33 -5.79
CA PHE A 12 8.11 13.73 -6.91
C PHE A 12 9.60 13.60 -6.62
N ASN A 13 10.07 14.24 -5.57
CA ASN A 13 11.44 14.24 -5.08
C ASN A 13 11.46 14.47 -3.57
N ILE A 14 12.65 14.39 -2.97
CA ILE A 14 12.84 14.51 -1.51
C ILE A 14 12.37 15.88 -1.00
N GLN A 15 12.63 16.96 -1.73
CA GLN A 15 12.26 18.33 -1.34
C GLN A 15 10.74 18.57 -1.32
N GLY A 16 9.99 17.74 -2.05
CA GLY A 16 8.53 17.81 -2.10
C GLY A 16 7.83 16.93 -1.06
N LEU A 17 8.57 16.23 -0.20
CA LEU A 17 7.97 15.41 0.86
C LEU A 17 7.20 16.29 1.84
N LEU A 18 6.05 15.81 2.29
CA LEU A 18 5.19 16.53 3.21
C LEU A 18 5.79 16.50 4.63
N GLU A 19 6.16 17.66 5.13
CA GLU A 19 6.52 17.85 6.54
C GLU A 19 5.25 17.96 7.38
N THR A 20 5.09 17.09 8.36
CA THR A 20 3.91 17.05 9.23
C THR A 20 4.20 16.31 10.53
N ASP A 21 3.51 16.69 11.58
CA ASP A 21 3.49 16.01 12.88
C ASP A 21 2.48 14.84 12.93
N LYS A 22 1.63 14.72 11.90
CA LYS A 22 0.56 13.72 11.85
C LYS A 22 1.09 12.34 11.51
N LYS A 23 0.48 11.31 12.10
CA LYS A 23 0.72 9.90 11.77
C LYS A 23 0.50 9.61 10.29
N GLN A 24 1.24 8.65 9.78
CA GLN A 24 1.15 8.23 8.38
C GLN A 24 1.01 6.71 8.30
N ILE A 25 -0.02 6.26 7.60
CA ILE A 25 -0.23 4.84 7.25
C ILE A 25 0.09 4.70 5.77
N VAL A 26 1.06 3.86 5.45
CA VAL A 26 1.70 3.80 4.13
C VAL A 26 1.24 2.59 3.35
N LEU A 27 0.96 2.76 2.06
CA LEU A 27 0.62 1.70 1.13
C LEU A 27 1.83 1.39 0.23
N VAL A 28 2.28 0.15 0.26
CA VAL A 28 3.38 -0.38 -0.55
C VAL A 28 2.88 -1.55 -1.39
N GLY A 29 3.36 -1.68 -2.60
CA GLY A 29 3.02 -2.83 -3.44
C GLY A 29 3.37 -2.61 -4.91
N LYS A 30 3.36 -3.71 -5.66
CA LYS A 30 3.64 -3.71 -7.10
C LYS A 30 2.71 -2.77 -7.87
N SER A 31 3.17 -2.28 -9.01
CA SER A 31 2.30 -1.56 -9.96
C SER A 31 1.05 -2.39 -10.29
N ASN A 32 -0.11 -1.74 -10.33
CA ASN A 32 -1.41 -2.36 -10.63
C ASN A 32 -1.86 -3.45 -9.62
N VAL A 33 -1.25 -3.53 -8.45
CA VAL A 33 -1.67 -4.45 -7.38
C VAL A 33 -3.03 -4.06 -6.78
N GLY A 34 -3.42 -2.78 -6.87
CA GLY A 34 -4.71 -2.28 -6.37
C GLY A 34 -4.62 -1.20 -5.30
N LYS A 35 -3.45 -0.54 -5.09
CA LYS A 35 -3.30 0.53 -4.08
C LYS A 35 -4.31 1.67 -4.25
N SER A 36 -4.42 2.23 -5.46
CA SER A 36 -5.39 3.31 -5.73
C SER A 36 -6.84 2.86 -5.57
N SER A 37 -7.16 1.60 -5.94
CA SER A 37 -8.48 1.02 -5.70
C SER A 37 -8.76 0.84 -4.21
N PHE A 38 -7.76 0.45 -3.42
CA PHE A 38 -7.84 0.35 -1.97
C PHE A 38 -8.21 1.70 -1.34
N ILE A 39 -7.49 2.77 -1.69
CA ILE A 39 -7.78 4.13 -1.22
C ILE A 39 -9.19 4.58 -1.63
N ASN A 40 -9.57 4.36 -2.89
CA ASN A 40 -10.90 4.73 -3.40
C ASN A 40 -12.02 4.01 -2.66
N THR A 41 -11.80 2.73 -2.30
CA THR A 41 -12.76 1.93 -1.54
C THR A 41 -12.93 2.46 -0.12
N LEU A 42 -11.85 2.74 0.59
CA LEU A 42 -11.88 3.33 1.93
C LEU A 42 -12.51 4.73 1.92
N ALA A 43 -12.27 5.50 0.86
CA ALA A 43 -12.87 6.82 0.68
C ALA A 43 -14.34 6.77 0.24
N ASN A 44 -14.84 5.60 -0.11
CA ASN A 44 -16.13 5.41 -0.80
C ASN A 44 -16.29 6.35 -2.02
N ARG A 45 -15.21 6.53 -2.79
CA ARG A 45 -15.13 7.39 -3.97
C ARG A 45 -14.47 6.66 -5.14
N LYS A 46 -15.01 6.81 -6.35
CA LYS A 46 -14.49 6.11 -7.53
C LYS A 46 -13.19 6.69 -8.11
N GLN A 47 -12.87 7.94 -7.84
CA GLN A 47 -11.77 8.65 -8.52
C GLN A 47 -10.96 9.60 -7.60
N LEU A 48 -10.89 9.33 -6.29
CA LEU A 48 -10.04 10.12 -5.40
C LEU A 48 -8.55 9.85 -5.71
N ALA A 49 -8.18 8.58 -5.73
CA ALA A 49 -6.89 8.13 -6.23
C ALA A 49 -7.04 7.71 -7.70
N LYS A 50 -6.15 8.20 -8.57
CA LYS A 50 -6.20 7.87 -10.01
C LYS A 50 -5.88 6.39 -10.23
N VAL A 51 -6.88 5.61 -10.60
CA VAL A 51 -6.70 4.22 -11.04
C VAL A 51 -6.23 4.26 -12.49
N GLY A 52 -5.04 3.77 -12.77
CA GLY A 52 -4.47 3.75 -14.10
C GLY A 52 -4.12 2.34 -14.54
N SER A 53 -4.58 1.93 -15.74
CA SER A 53 -4.14 0.71 -16.43
C SER A 53 -2.74 0.86 -17.05
N ASN A 54 -2.23 2.09 -17.22
CA ASN A 54 -0.92 2.32 -17.81
C ASN A 54 0.17 2.23 -16.74
N PRO A 55 1.12 1.28 -16.88
CA PRO A 55 2.28 1.18 -16.00
C PRO A 55 3.09 2.49 -16.06
N GLY A 56 3.56 2.97 -14.92
CA GLY A 56 4.45 4.14 -14.84
C GLY A 56 3.77 5.49 -14.54
N LYS A 57 2.45 5.53 -14.26
CA LYS A 57 1.76 6.80 -13.97
C LYS A 57 2.04 7.39 -12.59
N THR A 58 2.30 6.57 -11.57
CA THR A 58 2.56 7.08 -10.22
C THR A 58 4.05 7.01 -9.93
N LYS A 59 4.76 8.09 -10.26
CA LYS A 59 6.18 8.29 -9.93
C LYS A 59 6.34 9.15 -8.68
N SER A 60 5.25 9.40 -7.96
CA SER A 60 5.17 10.29 -6.82
C SER A 60 4.65 9.56 -5.60
N ILE A 61 5.03 10.05 -4.43
CA ILE A 61 4.40 9.71 -3.17
C ILE A 61 3.16 10.58 -3.03
N ASN A 62 1.98 9.99 -2.88
CA ASN A 62 0.71 10.71 -2.82
C ASN A 62 0.14 10.67 -1.40
N TYR A 63 -0.20 11.83 -0.88
CA TYR A 63 -0.72 12.02 0.47
C TYR A 63 -2.23 12.27 0.43
N TYR A 64 -2.97 11.49 1.21
CA TYR A 64 -4.41 11.62 1.39
C TYR A 64 -4.70 11.89 2.86
N TYR A 65 -5.27 13.07 3.17
CA TYR A 65 -5.61 13.47 4.52
C TYR A 65 -6.92 12.83 4.94
N VAL A 66 -6.94 12.19 6.10
CA VAL A 66 -8.06 11.38 6.58
C VAL A 66 -8.60 11.97 7.86
N ASN A 67 -9.91 12.26 7.89
CA ASN A 67 -10.67 12.75 9.04
C ASN A 67 -10.04 13.98 9.74
N ASP A 68 -9.18 14.72 9.07
CA ASP A 68 -8.36 15.80 9.62
C ASP A 68 -7.41 15.35 10.75
N GLU A 69 -7.04 14.07 10.81
CA GLU A 69 -6.26 13.45 11.88
C GLU A 69 -4.90 12.89 11.41
N PHE A 70 -4.87 12.12 10.34
CA PHE A 70 -3.68 11.41 9.86
C PHE A 70 -3.63 11.35 8.32
N TYR A 71 -2.57 10.75 7.76
CA TYR A 71 -2.43 10.56 6.33
C TYR A 71 -2.42 9.08 5.93
N LEU A 72 -3.17 8.74 4.86
CA LEU A 72 -2.86 7.58 4.03
C LEU A 72 -1.87 8.02 2.95
N VAL A 73 -0.81 7.24 2.77
CA VAL A 73 0.27 7.59 1.84
C VAL A 73 0.47 6.48 0.82
N ASP A 74 0.24 6.78 -0.47
CA ASP A 74 0.42 5.84 -1.58
C ASP A 74 1.82 6.01 -2.15
N LEU A 75 2.69 5.02 -1.93
CA LEU A 75 4.02 5.00 -2.53
C LEU A 75 3.96 4.57 -4.00
N PRO A 76 4.92 5.03 -4.82
CA PRO A 76 5.09 4.53 -6.18
C PRO A 76 5.16 3.00 -6.18
N GLY A 77 4.40 2.37 -7.09
CA GLY A 77 4.49 0.92 -7.23
C GLY A 77 5.85 0.50 -7.77
N TYR A 78 6.36 -0.66 -7.36
CA TYR A 78 7.57 -1.25 -7.94
C TYR A 78 7.24 -2.21 -9.11
N GLY A 79 8.28 -2.71 -9.80
CA GLY A 79 8.11 -3.71 -10.87
C GLY A 79 7.67 -3.13 -12.21
N TYR A 80 7.91 -1.85 -12.49
CA TYR A 80 7.64 -1.24 -13.79
C TYR A 80 8.62 -1.72 -14.86
N SER A 81 8.09 -2.32 -15.93
CA SER A 81 8.88 -2.68 -17.13
C SER A 81 9.25 -1.47 -17.97
N ASN A 82 8.43 -0.41 -17.97
CA ASN A 82 8.52 0.74 -18.88
C ASN A 82 9.27 1.95 -18.31
N MET A 83 9.91 1.82 -17.14
CA MET A 83 10.76 2.87 -16.57
C MET A 83 12.20 2.70 -17.03
N THR A 84 12.85 3.80 -17.38
CA THR A 84 14.31 3.82 -17.59
C THR A 84 15.05 3.44 -16.30
N LYS A 85 16.30 3.00 -16.42
CA LYS A 85 17.14 2.67 -15.26
C LYS A 85 17.22 3.85 -14.29
N LYS A 86 17.43 5.06 -14.79
CA LYS A 86 17.52 6.30 -14.01
C LYS A 86 16.21 6.61 -13.26
N GLU A 87 15.05 6.41 -13.89
CA GLU A 87 13.75 6.62 -13.24
C GLU A 87 13.50 5.60 -12.13
N LYS A 88 13.88 4.33 -12.30
CA LYS A 88 13.80 3.30 -11.26
C LYS A 88 14.65 3.66 -10.07
N GLU A 89 15.89 4.08 -10.31
CA GLU A 89 16.83 4.50 -9.28
C GLU A 89 16.32 5.71 -8.49
N ASN A 90 15.86 6.76 -9.18
CA ASN A 90 15.28 7.94 -8.53
C ASN A 90 14.05 7.60 -7.68
N THR A 91 13.17 6.72 -8.19
CA THR A 91 11.98 6.28 -7.44
C THR A 91 12.36 5.47 -6.21
N SER A 92 13.32 4.56 -6.34
CA SER A 92 13.82 3.76 -5.21
C SER A 92 14.47 4.64 -4.15
N ASN A 93 15.29 5.61 -4.57
CA ASN A 93 15.93 6.56 -3.65
C ASN A 93 14.89 7.41 -2.90
N LEU A 94 13.84 7.86 -3.58
CA LEU A 94 12.76 8.62 -2.95
C LEU A 94 12.01 7.77 -1.90
N ILE A 95 11.67 6.52 -2.23
CA ILE A 95 10.99 5.60 -1.31
C ILE A 95 11.88 5.28 -0.11
N ASN A 96 13.16 4.94 -0.35
CA ASN A 96 14.11 4.64 0.72
C ASN A 96 14.27 5.83 1.67
N TYR A 97 14.51 7.02 1.12
CA TYR A 97 14.66 8.24 1.92
C TYR A 97 13.40 8.50 2.76
N TYR A 98 12.21 8.40 2.14
CA TYR A 98 10.94 8.64 2.83
C TYR A 98 10.72 7.67 4.00
N ILE A 99 10.97 6.38 3.82
CA ILE A 99 10.77 5.36 4.87
C ILE A 99 11.84 5.50 5.98
N GLU A 100 13.08 5.81 5.62
CA GLU A 100 14.19 5.85 6.58
C GLU A 100 14.23 7.14 7.43
N ASN A 101 13.68 8.23 6.91
CA ASN A 101 13.74 9.53 7.56
C ASN A 101 12.37 10.04 8.05
N ASN A 102 11.37 9.16 8.16
CA ASN A 102 10.03 9.55 8.56
C ASN A 102 9.53 8.78 9.79
N GLU A 103 9.72 9.36 10.96
CA GLU A 103 9.29 8.79 12.24
C GLU A 103 7.75 8.81 12.44
N LYS A 104 7.00 9.46 11.55
CA LYS A 104 5.54 9.53 11.62
C LYS A 104 4.84 8.33 10.99
N ILE A 105 5.59 7.43 10.37
CA ILE A 105 5.03 6.19 9.83
C ILE A 105 4.65 5.28 10.99
N SER A 106 3.35 5.10 11.21
CA SER A 106 2.82 4.24 12.27
C SER A 106 2.56 2.82 11.80
N HIS A 107 2.28 2.61 10.51
CA HIS A 107 2.00 1.30 9.94
C HIS A 107 2.19 1.26 8.42
N ILE A 108 2.48 0.07 7.88
CA ILE A 108 2.56 -0.17 6.45
C ILE A 108 1.56 -1.26 6.04
N PHE A 109 0.73 -1.00 5.04
CA PHE A 109 -0.02 -2.04 4.34
C PHE A 109 0.78 -2.46 3.09
N PHE A 110 1.23 -3.71 3.09
CA PHE A 110 1.94 -4.32 1.98
C PHE A 110 0.94 -5.10 1.10
N LEU A 111 0.64 -4.57 -0.08
CA LEU A 111 -0.35 -5.12 -0.99
C LEU A 111 0.29 -6.12 -1.96
N VAL A 112 -0.30 -7.32 -2.04
CA VAL A 112 0.05 -8.37 -2.99
C VAL A 112 -1.20 -8.84 -3.74
N ASP A 113 -1.06 -9.29 -4.99
CA ASP A 113 -2.19 -9.79 -5.77
C ASP A 113 -2.44 -11.27 -5.45
N ILE A 114 -3.58 -11.58 -4.82
CA ILE A 114 -3.89 -12.95 -4.37
C ILE A 114 -3.97 -13.98 -5.51
N ARG A 115 -4.16 -13.53 -6.75
CA ARG A 115 -4.30 -14.41 -7.91
C ARG A 115 -3.00 -15.08 -8.34
N HIS A 116 -1.87 -14.56 -7.88
CA HIS A 116 -0.54 -14.97 -8.34
C HIS A 116 0.39 -15.28 -7.17
N LYS A 117 1.31 -16.21 -7.41
CA LYS A 117 2.44 -16.40 -6.51
C LYS A 117 3.24 -15.08 -6.44
N PRO A 118 3.68 -14.62 -5.25
CA PRO A 118 4.55 -13.46 -5.13
C PRO A 118 5.78 -13.57 -6.03
N THR A 119 6.11 -12.46 -6.69
CA THR A 119 7.29 -12.35 -7.55
C THR A 119 8.55 -12.12 -6.73
N GLU A 120 9.72 -12.22 -7.36
CA GLU A 120 10.99 -11.90 -6.70
C GLU A 120 11.00 -10.45 -6.16
N ASN A 121 10.43 -9.49 -6.90
CA ASN A 121 10.31 -8.11 -6.41
C ASN A 121 9.41 -7.99 -5.18
N ASP A 122 8.36 -8.80 -5.06
CA ASP A 122 7.51 -8.85 -3.86
C ASP A 122 8.30 -9.41 -2.67
N ARG A 123 9.15 -10.42 -2.91
CA ARG A 123 10.01 -11.00 -1.88
C ARG A 123 11.07 -10.01 -1.39
N ILE A 124 11.76 -9.34 -2.32
CA ILE A 124 12.75 -8.29 -1.99
C ILE A 124 12.08 -7.17 -1.17
N MET A 125 10.89 -6.73 -1.57
CA MET A 125 10.15 -5.70 -0.83
C MET A 125 9.77 -6.19 0.57
N TYR A 126 9.29 -7.42 0.70
CA TYR A 126 8.94 -8.01 2.00
C TYR A 126 10.16 -8.12 2.93
N GLU A 127 11.30 -8.63 2.44
CA GLU A 127 12.56 -8.71 3.20
C GLU A 127 13.05 -7.32 3.62
N TRP A 128 12.91 -6.34 2.73
CA TRP A 128 13.24 -4.96 3.05
C TRP A 128 12.32 -4.38 4.14
N LEU A 129 11.02 -4.63 4.10
CA LEU A 129 10.08 -4.21 5.15
C LEU A 129 10.42 -4.85 6.51
N LEU A 130 10.79 -6.14 6.52
CA LEU A 130 11.25 -6.81 7.73
C LEU A 130 12.49 -6.16 8.37
N SER A 131 13.36 -5.56 7.54
CA SER A 131 14.56 -4.85 8.02
C SER A 131 14.25 -3.50 8.67
N LYS A 132 13.01 -3.00 8.52
CA LYS A 132 12.55 -1.74 9.12
C LYS A 132 11.78 -2.06 10.40
N SER A 133 11.96 -1.30 11.44
CA SER A 133 11.24 -1.48 12.71
C SER A 133 9.82 -0.89 12.67
N ILE A 134 9.16 -0.94 11.51
CA ILE A 134 7.82 -0.39 11.28
C ILE A 134 6.84 -1.56 11.20
N PRO A 135 5.76 -1.58 11.99
CA PRO A 135 4.73 -2.62 11.89
C PRO A 135 4.10 -2.63 10.50
N PHE A 136 3.83 -3.83 9.97
CA PHE A 136 3.14 -3.93 8.70
C PHE A 136 2.19 -5.14 8.64
N THR A 137 1.21 -5.06 7.75
CA THR A 137 0.23 -6.11 7.46
C THR A 137 0.19 -6.39 5.96
N ILE A 138 0.09 -7.66 5.59
CA ILE A 138 -0.02 -8.08 4.19
C ILE A 138 -1.49 -8.06 3.77
N ILE A 139 -1.80 -7.30 2.72
CA ILE A 139 -3.14 -7.23 2.13
C ILE A 139 -3.15 -7.98 0.80
N ALA A 140 -3.85 -9.12 0.75
CA ALA A 140 -4.00 -9.93 -0.45
C ALA A 140 -5.19 -9.42 -1.28
N THR A 141 -4.90 -8.56 -2.25
CA THR A 141 -5.91 -7.84 -3.06
C THR A 141 -6.57 -8.74 -4.11
N LYS A 142 -7.70 -8.25 -4.68
CA LYS A 142 -8.47 -8.92 -5.76
C LYS A 142 -9.05 -10.27 -5.35
N ALA A 143 -9.41 -10.41 -4.08
CA ALA A 143 -9.92 -11.65 -3.50
C ALA A 143 -11.27 -12.11 -4.10
N ASP A 144 -11.98 -11.23 -4.80
CA ASP A 144 -13.20 -11.52 -5.55
C ASP A 144 -12.96 -12.27 -6.86
N LYS A 145 -11.74 -12.25 -7.38
CA LYS A 145 -11.39 -12.87 -8.68
C LYS A 145 -11.08 -14.37 -8.58
N ILE A 146 -11.15 -14.93 -7.37
CA ILE A 146 -10.90 -16.37 -7.13
C ILE A 146 -11.95 -16.94 -6.17
N GLY A 147 -12.27 -18.25 -6.34
CA GLY A 147 -13.21 -18.94 -5.47
C GLY A 147 -12.69 -19.16 -4.04
N PRO A 148 -13.59 -19.52 -3.09
CA PRO A 148 -13.22 -19.65 -1.67
C PRO A 148 -12.08 -20.62 -1.40
N VAL A 149 -12.13 -21.83 -1.96
CA VAL A 149 -11.09 -22.86 -1.79
C VAL A 149 -9.74 -22.36 -2.30
N LYS A 150 -9.72 -21.82 -3.51
CA LYS A 150 -8.48 -21.28 -4.12
C LYS A 150 -7.93 -20.07 -3.37
N LYS A 151 -8.79 -19.34 -2.66
CA LYS A 151 -8.36 -18.21 -1.82
C LYS A 151 -7.46 -18.67 -0.68
N GLU A 152 -7.85 -19.71 0.05
CA GLU A 152 -7.05 -20.28 1.13
C GLU A 152 -5.74 -20.88 0.63
N GLU A 153 -5.80 -21.62 -0.49
CA GLU A 153 -4.60 -22.14 -1.15
C GLU A 153 -3.62 -21.03 -1.53
N ASN A 154 -4.11 -19.96 -2.15
CA ASN A 154 -3.26 -18.84 -2.58
C ASN A 154 -2.71 -18.04 -1.40
N ILE A 155 -3.45 -17.87 -0.31
CA ILE A 155 -2.92 -17.29 0.94
C ILE A 155 -1.78 -18.16 1.48
N SER A 156 -1.94 -19.49 1.47
CA SER A 156 -0.87 -20.42 1.86
C SER A 156 0.36 -20.29 0.95
N VAL A 157 0.15 -20.14 -0.37
CA VAL A 157 1.25 -19.91 -1.33
C VAL A 157 1.96 -18.59 -1.05
N ILE A 158 1.23 -17.49 -0.78
CA ILE A 158 1.81 -16.20 -0.42
C ILE A 158 2.65 -16.35 0.85
N ARG A 159 2.07 -16.93 1.91
CA ARG A 159 2.76 -17.17 3.19
C ARG A 159 4.05 -17.96 3.01
N LYS A 160 4.01 -19.07 2.29
CA LYS A 160 5.19 -19.92 2.04
C LYS A 160 6.25 -19.21 1.19
N THR A 161 5.83 -18.46 0.18
CA THR A 161 6.76 -17.80 -0.75
C THR A 161 7.51 -16.64 -0.10
N LEU A 162 6.82 -15.88 0.76
CA LEU A 162 7.40 -14.76 1.49
C LEU A 162 8.03 -15.19 2.83
N PHE A 163 7.79 -16.43 3.29
CA PHE A 163 8.07 -16.87 4.66
C PHE A 163 7.38 -15.99 5.72
N ALA A 164 6.18 -15.51 5.37
CA ALA A 164 5.47 -14.51 6.16
C ALA A 164 4.94 -15.09 7.49
N LYS A 165 5.23 -14.37 8.58
CA LYS A 165 4.68 -14.60 9.91
C LYS A 165 3.51 -13.66 10.22
N GLU A 166 3.44 -12.57 9.51
CA GLU A 166 2.41 -11.52 9.62
C GLU A 166 1.06 -12.04 9.11
N ASP A 167 -0.01 -11.35 9.54
CA ASP A 167 -1.34 -11.62 9.05
C ASP A 167 -1.46 -11.26 7.56
N ILE A 168 -2.15 -12.15 6.81
CA ILE A 168 -2.47 -11.94 5.40
C ILE A 168 -3.97 -11.79 5.30
N ILE A 169 -4.43 -10.57 5.01
CA ILE A 169 -5.85 -10.24 4.95
C ILE A 169 -6.30 -10.20 3.50
N PRO A 170 -7.21 -11.10 3.06
CA PRO A 170 -7.79 -11.03 1.73
C PRO A 170 -8.68 -9.79 1.61
N PHE A 171 -8.53 -9.04 0.50
CA PHE A 171 -9.26 -7.80 0.28
C PHE A 171 -9.82 -7.72 -1.15
N SER A 172 -11.03 -7.14 -1.28
CA SER A 172 -11.59 -6.78 -2.57
C SER A 172 -12.23 -5.40 -2.54
N SER A 173 -11.81 -4.55 -3.45
CA SER A 173 -12.47 -3.27 -3.73
C SER A 173 -13.83 -3.46 -4.39
N ASP A 174 -13.95 -4.40 -5.34
CA ASP A 174 -15.16 -4.61 -6.15
C ASP A 174 -16.31 -5.19 -5.31
N LYS A 175 -15.99 -6.17 -4.45
CA LYS A 175 -16.97 -6.87 -3.60
C LYS A 175 -16.94 -6.40 -2.14
N LYS A 176 -16.17 -5.36 -1.83
CA LYS A 176 -16.02 -4.80 -0.48
C LYS A 176 -15.65 -5.85 0.59
N ILE A 177 -14.83 -6.85 0.22
CA ILE A 177 -14.38 -7.89 1.16
C ILE A 177 -13.40 -7.28 2.15
N ASN A 178 -13.66 -7.46 3.46
CA ASN A 178 -12.84 -7.01 4.58
C ASN A 178 -12.57 -5.49 4.64
N VAL A 179 -13.43 -4.66 4.02
CA VAL A 179 -13.30 -3.20 4.12
C VAL A 179 -13.47 -2.73 5.54
N ASP A 180 -14.52 -3.21 6.24
CA ASP A 180 -14.79 -2.83 7.63
C ASP A 180 -13.67 -3.27 8.58
N LEU A 181 -13.05 -4.45 8.35
CA LEU A 181 -11.90 -4.91 9.10
C LEU A 181 -10.71 -3.96 8.93
N ILE A 182 -10.41 -3.57 7.70
CA ILE A 182 -9.30 -2.65 7.40
C ILE A 182 -9.58 -1.25 8.00
N GLU A 183 -10.81 -0.75 7.91
CA GLU A 183 -11.19 0.51 8.57
C GLU A 183 -11.00 0.44 10.09
N HIS A 184 -11.40 -0.67 10.71
CA HIS A 184 -11.21 -0.89 12.13
C HIS A 184 -9.72 -0.90 12.52
N MET A 185 -8.89 -1.62 11.76
CA MET A 185 -7.43 -1.63 11.97
C MET A 185 -6.83 -0.23 11.86
N ILE A 186 -7.21 0.54 10.83
CA ILE A 186 -6.72 1.91 10.64
C ILE A 186 -7.08 2.80 11.84
N ASN A 187 -8.31 2.68 12.35
CA ASN A 187 -8.74 3.45 13.52
C ASN A 187 -7.94 3.06 14.78
N LEU A 188 -7.68 1.78 15.01
CA LEU A 188 -6.83 1.32 16.11
C LEU A 188 -5.41 1.88 16.00
N ILE A 189 -4.75 1.73 14.83
CA ILE A 189 -3.41 2.25 14.57
C ILE A 189 -3.34 3.77 14.81
N ASN A 190 -4.40 4.50 14.46
CA ASN A 190 -4.44 5.94 14.68
C ASN A 190 -4.67 6.30 16.15
N SER A 191 -5.43 5.50 16.91
CA SER A 191 -5.76 5.77 18.32
C SER A 191 -4.65 5.37 19.31
N ASP A 192 -3.77 4.43 18.95
CA ASP A 192 -2.62 4.06 19.78
C ASP A 192 -1.60 5.20 19.77
N SER A 193 -1.62 6.01 20.82
CA SER A 193 -0.79 7.21 21.04
C SER A 193 0.46 6.88 21.80
#